data_2e8ab10dfefca5ded1a131991224d96f
#
_entry.id   2e8ab10dfefca5ded1a131991224d96f
#
_cell.length_a   1.000
_cell.length_b   1.000
_cell.length_c   1.000
_cell.angle_alpha   90.00
_cell.angle_beta   90.00
_cell.angle_gamma   90.00
#
_symmetry.space_group_name_H-M   'P 1'
#
loop_
_entity.id
_entity.type
_entity.pdbx_description
1 polymer ?
#
loop_
_entity_poly.entity_id
_entity_poly.type
_entity_poly.pdbx_seq_one_letter_code
_entity_poly.pdbx_strand_id
1 'polypeptide(L)'
;MDLEQITHPAIRSRAKELLASADSPYVILVAPLLLEASEAGLANLCKRILVVDSRESLQIERASQRDGQTPERIQNIMANQLSRHDRLRQADDIVDNNGSLDDLYLKLEQLHQKYLAMAGVN
;
A
#
# COMPACT_ATOMS: atom_id res chain seq x y z
N MET A 1 14.04 25.29 -1.35
CA MET A 1 12.72 24.59 -1.35
C MET A 1 12.95 23.11 -1.49
N ASP A 2 12.37 22.33 -0.59
CA ASP A 2 12.48 20.87 -0.63
C ASP A 2 11.73 20.31 -1.85
N LEU A 3 12.30 19.29 -2.49
CA LEU A 3 11.68 18.63 -3.63
C LEU A 3 10.28 18.08 -3.26
N GLU A 4 10.11 17.56 -2.05
CA GLU A 4 8.84 17.05 -1.57
C GLU A 4 7.75 18.12 -1.52
N GLN A 5 8.09 19.36 -1.21
CA GLN A 5 7.15 20.47 -1.19
C GLN A 5 6.58 20.78 -2.56
N ILE A 6 7.31 20.43 -3.62
CA ILE A 6 6.87 20.61 -5.00
C ILE A 6 6.10 19.38 -5.49
N THR A 7 6.62 18.19 -5.22
CA THR A 7 6.11 16.94 -5.77
C THR A 7 4.84 16.44 -5.06
N HIS A 8 4.74 16.57 -3.73
CA HIS A 8 3.59 16.07 -2.97
C HIS A 8 2.27 16.71 -3.40
N PRO A 9 2.17 18.05 -3.54
CA PRO A 9 0.93 18.65 -4.02
C PRO A 9 0.58 18.22 -5.43
N ALA A 10 1.57 18.08 -6.31
CA ALA A 10 1.35 17.66 -7.69
C ALA A 10 0.84 16.21 -7.76
N ILE A 11 1.43 15.32 -6.97
CA ILE A 11 1.01 13.92 -6.87
C ILE A 11 -0.42 13.83 -6.35
N ARG A 12 -0.74 14.58 -5.29
CA ARG A 12 -2.07 14.60 -4.71
C ARG A 12 -3.12 15.09 -5.72
N SER A 13 -2.81 16.17 -6.42
CA SER A 13 -3.70 16.74 -7.43
C SER A 13 -3.98 15.73 -8.55
N ARG A 14 -2.94 15.05 -9.04
CA ARG A 14 -3.08 14.03 -10.08
C ARG A 14 -3.87 12.82 -9.59
N ALA A 15 -3.63 12.39 -8.36
CA ALA A 15 -4.39 11.29 -7.76
C ALA A 15 -5.88 11.63 -7.69
N LYS A 16 -6.23 12.85 -7.26
CA LYS A 16 -7.63 13.30 -7.22
C LYS A 16 -8.27 13.26 -8.60
N GLU A 17 -7.58 13.74 -9.63
CA GLU A 17 -8.09 13.71 -11.00
C GLU A 17 -8.40 12.29 -11.46
N LEU A 18 -7.46 11.37 -11.25
CA LEU A 18 -7.62 9.99 -11.67
C LEU A 18 -8.74 9.28 -10.92
N LEU A 19 -8.86 9.52 -9.62
CA LEU A 19 -9.93 8.95 -8.81
C LEU A 19 -11.31 9.48 -9.25
N ALA A 20 -11.40 10.78 -9.52
CA ALA A 20 -12.65 11.41 -9.93
C ALA A 20 -13.09 10.96 -11.33
N SER A 21 -12.16 10.65 -12.22
CA SER A 21 -12.46 10.26 -13.60
C SER A 21 -12.71 8.75 -13.77
N ALA A 22 -12.43 7.95 -12.74
CA ALA A 22 -12.63 6.50 -12.81
C ALA A 22 -14.12 6.16 -12.76
N ASP A 23 -14.55 5.25 -13.64
CA ASP A 23 -15.94 4.82 -13.73
C ASP A 23 -16.14 3.34 -13.34
N SER A 24 -15.10 2.71 -12.80
CA SER A 24 -15.16 1.35 -12.26
C SER A 24 -15.89 1.32 -10.91
N PRO A 25 -16.37 0.14 -10.45
CA PRO A 25 -17.04 0.02 -9.13
C PRO A 25 -16.19 0.53 -7.98
N TYR A 26 -14.89 0.29 -8.01
CA TYR A 26 -13.93 0.86 -7.04
C TYR A 26 -12.57 1.04 -7.70
N VAL A 27 -11.71 1.82 -7.05
CA VAL A 27 -10.38 2.16 -7.57
C VAL A 27 -9.34 1.85 -6.50
N ILE A 28 -8.19 1.34 -6.92
CA ILE A 28 -7.07 1.07 -6.03
C ILE A 28 -6.00 2.13 -6.28
N LEU A 29 -5.63 2.83 -5.20
CA LEU A 29 -4.48 3.72 -5.18
C LEU A 29 -3.32 2.95 -4.56
N VAL A 30 -2.28 2.68 -5.36
CA VAL A 30 -1.10 1.97 -4.89
C VAL A 30 0.00 2.98 -4.60
N ALA A 31 0.44 3.02 -3.35
CA ALA A 31 1.51 3.91 -2.92
C ALA A 31 2.36 3.21 -1.87
N PRO A 32 3.66 2.99 -2.15
CA PRO A 32 4.53 2.27 -1.21
C PRO A 32 4.69 2.96 0.14
N LEU A 33 4.60 4.28 0.15
CA LEU A 33 4.76 5.10 1.35
C LEU A 33 3.47 5.87 1.69
N LEU A 34 2.32 5.24 1.46
CA LEU A 34 1.01 5.87 1.67
C LEU A 34 0.85 6.43 3.08
N LEU A 35 1.19 5.64 4.08
CA LEU A 35 1.03 6.01 5.49
C LEU A 35 2.17 6.90 5.98
N GLU A 36 3.37 6.70 5.46
CA GLU A 36 4.54 7.52 5.78
C GLU A 36 4.47 8.90 5.13
N ALA A 37 3.84 9.00 3.95
CA ALA A 37 3.70 10.24 3.21
C ALA A 37 2.45 11.01 3.61
N SER A 38 2.22 11.16 4.92
CA SER A 38 1.04 11.83 5.46
C SER A 38 0.91 13.28 4.98
N GLU A 39 2.02 13.94 4.69
CA GLU A 39 2.04 15.32 4.19
C GLU A 39 1.42 15.45 2.81
N ALA A 40 1.53 14.41 1.97
CA ALA A 40 0.88 14.39 0.67
C ALA A 40 -0.64 14.24 0.79
N GLY A 41 -1.11 13.72 1.93
CA GLY A 41 -2.53 13.53 2.19
C GLY A 41 -3.19 12.47 1.33
N LEU A 42 -2.42 11.56 0.73
CA LEU A 42 -2.96 10.52 -0.16
C LEU A 42 -3.89 9.55 0.57
N ALA A 43 -3.56 9.20 1.82
CA ALA A 43 -4.39 8.32 2.62
C ALA A 43 -5.79 8.88 2.83
N ASN A 44 -5.92 10.21 2.91
CA ASN A 44 -7.19 10.88 3.10
C ASN A 44 -8.09 10.82 1.86
N LEU A 45 -7.54 10.48 0.70
CA LEU A 45 -8.30 10.28 -0.53
C LEU A 45 -8.94 8.89 -0.58
N CYS A 46 -8.53 8.00 0.29
CA CYS A 46 -8.98 6.60 0.31
C CYS A 46 -10.05 6.40 1.38
N LYS A 47 -11.09 5.65 1.05
CA LYS A 47 -12.13 5.28 2.02
C LYS A 47 -11.69 4.12 2.90
N ARG A 48 -10.79 3.27 2.39
CA ARG A 48 -10.23 2.15 3.12
C ARG A 48 -8.76 2.02 2.80
N ILE A 49 -8.02 1.48 3.75
CA ILE A 49 -6.59 1.21 3.61
C ILE A 49 -6.38 -0.29 3.71
N LEU A 50 -5.80 -0.86 2.66
CA LEU A 50 -5.41 -2.26 2.62
C LEU A 50 -3.89 -2.35 2.79
N VAL A 51 -3.45 -3.13 3.76
CA VAL A 51 -2.03 -3.42 3.96
C VAL A 51 -1.77 -4.87 3.55
N VAL A 52 -0.79 -5.05 2.68
CA VAL A 52 -0.26 -6.37 2.33
C VAL A 52 0.88 -6.63 3.31
N ASP A 53 0.69 -7.60 4.20
CA ASP A 53 1.60 -7.87 5.30
C ASP A 53 2.42 -9.13 5.05
N SER A 54 3.67 -9.11 5.51
CA SER A 54 4.51 -10.30 5.57
C SER A 54 5.52 -10.13 6.72
N ARG A 55 6.08 -11.25 7.19
CA ARG A 55 7.09 -11.20 8.25
C ARG A 55 8.29 -10.39 7.79
N GLU A 56 8.92 -9.64 8.70
CA GLU A 56 10.06 -8.80 8.36
C GLU A 56 11.20 -9.58 7.71
N SER A 57 11.51 -10.78 8.22
CA SER A 57 12.54 -11.62 7.65
C SER A 57 12.26 -11.97 6.18
N LEU A 58 11.01 -12.22 5.85
CA LEU A 58 10.57 -12.52 4.49
C LEU A 58 10.61 -11.27 3.61
N GLN A 59 10.25 -10.12 4.15
CA GLN A 59 10.36 -8.84 3.44
C GLN A 59 11.80 -8.54 3.06
N ILE A 60 12.73 -8.75 3.99
CA ILE A 60 14.16 -8.52 3.76
C ILE A 60 14.69 -9.48 2.69
N GLU A 61 14.34 -10.76 2.78
CA GLU A 61 14.77 -11.77 1.82
C GLU A 61 14.27 -11.45 0.41
N ARG A 62 12.98 -11.17 0.27
CA ARG A 62 12.37 -10.86 -1.03
C ARG A 62 12.94 -9.59 -1.63
N ALA A 63 13.10 -8.55 -0.83
CA ALA A 63 13.67 -7.28 -1.30
C ALA A 63 15.14 -7.43 -1.68
N SER A 64 15.92 -8.19 -0.92
CA SER A 64 17.32 -8.46 -1.24
C SER A 64 17.46 -9.17 -2.58
N GLN A 65 16.63 -10.17 -2.84
CA GLN A 65 16.66 -10.93 -4.08
C GLN A 65 16.20 -10.07 -5.27
N ARG A 66 15.12 -9.32 -5.10
CA ARG A 66 14.55 -8.49 -6.16
C ARG A 66 15.48 -7.35 -6.57
N ASP A 67 16.05 -6.66 -5.58
CA ASP A 67 16.78 -5.41 -5.79
C ASP A 67 18.29 -5.60 -5.83
N GLY A 68 18.80 -6.82 -5.58
CA GLY A 68 20.23 -7.11 -5.54
C GLY A 68 20.96 -6.39 -4.41
N GLN A 69 20.26 -6.01 -3.34
CA GLN A 69 20.84 -5.32 -2.19
C GLN A 69 21.14 -6.30 -1.06
N THR A 70 22.09 -5.90 -0.19
CA THR A 70 22.39 -6.70 0.99
C THR A 70 21.25 -6.63 2.00
N PRO A 71 21.04 -7.67 2.83
CA PRO A 71 20.04 -7.62 3.88
C PRO A 71 20.19 -6.43 4.83
N GLU A 72 21.44 -6.03 5.13
CA GLU A 72 21.71 -4.89 6.02
C GLU A 72 21.19 -3.57 5.41
N ARG A 73 21.37 -3.38 4.09
CA ARG A 73 20.87 -2.18 3.41
C ARG A 73 19.35 -2.15 3.40
N ILE A 74 18.72 -3.29 3.18
CA ILE A 74 17.26 -3.41 3.21
C ILE A 74 16.74 -3.09 4.62
N GLN A 75 17.38 -3.62 5.67
CA GLN A 75 17.03 -3.29 7.05
C GLN A 75 17.14 -1.81 7.34
N ASN A 76 18.18 -1.16 6.85
CA ASN A 76 18.37 0.29 7.02
C ASN A 76 17.26 1.10 6.33
N ILE A 77 16.85 0.67 5.15
CA ILE A 77 15.74 1.29 4.42
C ILE A 77 14.43 1.11 5.21
N MET A 78 14.18 -0.10 5.69
CA MET A 78 12.97 -0.40 6.46
C MET A 78 12.90 0.36 7.78
N ALA A 79 14.05 0.60 8.41
CA ALA A 79 14.12 1.36 9.66
C ALA A 79 13.65 2.81 9.50
N ASN A 80 13.68 3.36 8.29
CA ASN A 80 13.21 4.71 7.99
C ASN A 80 11.74 4.76 7.56
N GLN A 81 11.08 3.60 7.48
CA GLN A 81 9.68 3.49 7.16
C GLN A 81 8.85 3.31 8.43
N LEU A 82 7.54 3.46 8.29
CA LEU A 82 6.62 3.19 9.39
C LEU A 82 6.76 1.72 9.81
N SER A 83 6.78 1.45 11.11
CA SER A 83 6.91 0.09 11.60
C SER A 83 5.73 -0.78 11.16
N ARG A 84 5.97 -2.11 11.08
CA ARG A 84 4.90 -3.06 10.75
C ARG A 84 3.71 -2.92 11.70
N HIS A 85 3.98 -2.80 13.00
CA HIS A 85 2.93 -2.63 14.01
C HIS A 85 2.07 -1.39 13.75
N ASP A 86 2.72 -0.26 13.46
CA ASP A 86 2.02 1.00 13.21
C ASP A 86 1.22 0.95 11.90
N ARG A 87 1.76 0.31 10.85
CA ARG A 87 1.03 0.12 9.60
C ARG A 87 -0.22 -0.72 9.79
N LEU A 88 -0.10 -1.83 10.51
CA LEU A 88 -1.23 -2.72 10.75
C LEU A 88 -2.32 -2.04 11.57
N ARG A 89 -1.96 -1.17 12.48
CA ARG A 89 -2.93 -0.40 13.27
C ARG A 89 -3.77 0.56 12.41
N GLN A 90 -3.22 1.05 11.32
CA GLN A 90 -3.90 2.00 10.44
C GLN A 90 -4.68 1.32 9.32
N ALA A 91 -4.54 0.01 9.17
CA ALA A 91 -5.19 -0.73 8.10
C ALA A 91 -6.65 -1.02 8.42
N ASP A 92 -7.51 -0.86 7.43
CA ASP A 92 -8.90 -1.35 7.50
C ASP A 92 -8.97 -2.82 7.13
N ASP A 93 -8.14 -3.22 6.18
CA ASP A 93 -8.03 -4.60 5.71
C ASP A 93 -6.57 -5.00 5.69
N ILE A 94 -6.30 -6.25 6.03
CA ILE A 94 -4.95 -6.81 6.03
C ILE A 94 -4.97 -8.11 5.24
N VAL A 95 -4.06 -8.24 4.27
CA VAL A 95 -3.84 -9.50 3.58
C VAL A 95 -2.45 -10.01 3.91
N ASP A 96 -2.39 -11.24 4.34
CA ASP A 96 -1.14 -11.91 4.70
C ASP A 96 -0.51 -12.53 3.45
N ASN A 97 0.71 -12.12 3.14
CA ASN A 97 1.48 -12.61 2.00
C ASN A 97 2.70 -13.42 2.46
N ASN A 98 2.52 -14.27 3.47
CA ASN A 98 3.57 -15.18 3.95
C ASN A 98 3.55 -16.55 3.27
N GLY A 99 2.52 -16.87 2.52
CA GLY A 99 2.33 -18.15 1.86
C GLY A 99 2.67 -18.13 0.37
N SER A 100 2.03 -19.02 -0.38
CA SER A 100 2.19 -19.13 -1.82
C SER A 100 1.43 -18.03 -2.57
N LEU A 101 1.74 -17.86 -3.87
CA LEU A 101 0.98 -16.96 -4.74
C LEU A 101 -0.49 -17.38 -4.85
N ASP A 102 -0.76 -18.69 -4.95
CA ASP A 102 -2.14 -19.19 -5.04
C ASP A 102 -2.94 -18.81 -3.80
N ASP A 103 -2.31 -18.93 -2.64
CA ASP A 103 -2.89 -18.53 -1.36
C ASP A 103 -3.23 -17.04 -1.35
N LEU A 104 -2.28 -16.23 -1.80
CA LEU A 104 -2.47 -14.78 -1.90
C LEU A 104 -3.63 -14.44 -2.85
N TYR A 105 -3.71 -15.08 -4.01
CA TYR A 105 -4.77 -14.84 -4.98
C TYR A 105 -6.15 -15.18 -4.42
N LEU A 106 -6.27 -16.27 -3.65
CA LEU A 106 -7.53 -16.60 -2.99
C LEU A 106 -7.97 -15.51 -2.01
N LYS A 107 -7.02 -14.99 -1.22
CA LYS A 107 -7.30 -13.92 -0.26
C LYS A 107 -7.69 -12.62 -0.98
N LEU A 108 -7.00 -12.30 -2.08
CA LEU A 108 -7.30 -11.11 -2.88
C LEU A 108 -8.67 -11.22 -3.54
N GLU A 109 -9.05 -12.41 -4.00
CA GLU A 109 -10.38 -12.63 -4.59
C GLU A 109 -11.48 -12.39 -3.55
N GLN A 110 -11.28 -12.84 -2.31
CA GLN A 110 -12.23 -12.59 -1.22
C GLN A 110 -12.37 -11.09 -0.94
N LEU A 111 -11.26 -10.36 -0.93
CA LEU A 111 -11.27 -8.91 -0.77
C LEU A 111 -11.96 -8.22 -1.94
N HIS A 112 -11.74 -8.69 -3.15
CA HIS A 112 -12.39 -8.16 -4.35
C HIS A 112 -13.90 -8.26 -4.23
N GLN A 113 -14.43 -9.42 -3.83
CA GLN A 113 -15.86 -9.60 -3.63
C GLN A 113 -16.38 -8.68 -2.54
N LYS A 114 -15.63 -8.52 -1.46
CA LYS A 114 -15.98 -7.60 -0.37
C LYS A 114 -16.09 -6.16 -0.89
N TYR A 115 -15.11 -5.71 -1.67
CA TYR A 115 -15.10 -4.34 -2.18
C TYR A 115 -16.20 -4.10 -3.20
N LEU A 116 -16.51 -5.08 -4.05
CA LEU A 116 -17.66 -4.99 -4.95
C LEU A 116 -18.95 -4.83 -4.18
N ALA A 117 -19.15 -5.61 -3.13
CA ALA A 117 -20.34 -5.50 -2.28
C ALA A 117 -20.42 -4.13 -1.60
N MET A 118 -19.30 -3.60 -1.10
CA MET A 118 -19.24 -2.28 -0.50
C MET A 118 -19.54 -1.16 -1.49
N ALA A 119 -19.20 -1.37 -2.76
CA ALA A 119 -19.46 -0.41 -3.83
C ALA A 119 -20.91 -0.52 -4.34
N GLY A 120 -21.71 -1.43 -3.81
CA GLY A 120 -23.10 -1.64 -4.22
C GLY A 120 -23.26 -2.51 -5.46
N VAL A 121 -22.22 -3.27 -5.82
CA VAL A 121 -22.27 -4.22 -6.95
C VAL A 121 -22.60 -5.61 -6.42
N ASN A 122 -23.63 -6.20 -6.95
CA ASN A 122 -24.05 -7.56 -6.57
C ASN A 122 -23.61 -8.59 -7.60
#